data_f2697beed099bebe9f81c758262b0fbd
#
_entry.id   f2697beed099bebe9f81c758262b0fbd
#
_cell.length_a   1.000
_cell.length_b   1.000
_cell.length_c   1.000
_cell.angle_alpha   90.00
_cell.angle_beta   90.00
_cell.angle_gamma   90.00
#
_symmetry.space_group_name_H-M   'P 1'
#
loop_
_entity.id
_entity.type
_entity.pdbx_description
1 polymer ?
#
loop_
_entity_poly.entity_id
_entity_poly.type
_entity_poly.pdbx_seq_one_letter_code
_entity_poly.pdbx_strand_id
1 'polypeptide(L)'
;MFKKSSSRRRELLLNIAVAMSALGAIYAVSNRIIKHNGALLNLPPRVEAVADWETYGLEGHRMGPSNALVTIVNFSDFTCPFCQTQAPVLRTVRRQFAGQVAVVFRHQPSQRNEVGRQAAIAVECAARAEAFEPYHDLLFRHMDSLGTKSWTSIAHEAGVADTTAFRTCMGDPTIRDAVDRDVAAASELGAVVTPTLLINNIKALGYTDLDSLSMFVRAALESRSVSQ
;
A
#
# COMPACT_ATOMS: atom_id res chain seq x y z
N MET A 1 24.70 -37.21 59.56
CA MET A 1 24.88 -35.93 58.83
C MET A 1 24.48 -36.03 57.35
N PHE A 2 23.46 -36.81 56.99
CA PHE A 2 23.13 -37.13 55.56
C PHE A 2 21.71 -36.75 55.11
N LYS A 3 20.89 -36.03 55.90
CA LYS A 3 19.48 -35.73 55.57
C LYS A 3 19.25 -34.39 54.84
N LYS A 4 20.27 -33.52 54.77
CA LYS A 4 20.15 -32.16 54.21
C LYS A 4 20.36 -32.08 52.68
N SER A 5 20.95 -33.10 52.03
CA SER A 5 21.25 -33.15 50.61
C SER A 5 20.02 -33.51 49.76
N SER A 6 19.10 -34.32 50.27
CA SER A 6 17.90 -34.78 49.53
C SER A 6 16.85 -33.68 49.35
N SER A 7 16.72 -32.79 50.35
CA SER A 7 15.76 -31.66 50.28
C SER A 7 16.16 -30.66 49.21
N ARG A 8 17.43 -30.24 49.15
CA ARG A 8 17.90 -29.28 48.14
C ARG A 8 17.76 -29.80 46.70
N ARG A 9 17.97 -31.10 46.47
CA ARG A 9 17.76 -31.71 45.14
C ARG A 9 16.29 -31.71 44.74
N ARG A 10 15.36 -31.96 45.66
CA ARG A 10 13.93 -31.91 45.43
C ARG A 10 13.45 -30.48 45.09
N GLU A 11 13.92 -29.49 45.86
CA GLU A 11 13.62 -28.09 45.60
C GLU A 11 14.16 -27.64 44.24
N LEU A 12 15.36 -28.01 43.85
CA LEU A 12 15.94 -27.69 42.54
C LEU A 12 15.15 -28.31 41.38
N LEU A 13 14.76 -29.58 41.52
CA LEU A 13 13.94 -30.27 40.53
C LEU A 13 12.54 -29.64 40.39
N LEU A 14 11.93 -29.23 41.50
CA LEU A 14 10.64 -28.55 41.49
C LEU A 14 10.73 -27.18 40.79
N ASN A 15 11.77 -26.41 41.11
CA ASN A 15 11.98 -25.10 40.44
C ASN A 15 12.26 -25.23 38.94
N ILE A 16 13.01 -26.26 38.52
CA ILE A 16 13.23 -26.54 37.11
C ILE A 16 11.90 -26.93 36.41
N ALA A 17 11.09 -27.77 37.05
CA ALA A 17 9.79 -28.18 36.49
C ALA A 17 8.82 -26.98 36.32
N VAL A 18 8.79 -26.08 37.33
CA VAL A 18 7.99 -24.85 37.25
C VAL A 18 8.51 -23.91 36.16
N ALA A 19 9.81 -23.73 36.02
CA ALA A 19 10.41 -22.90 34.97
C ALA A 19 10.11 -23.46 33.55
N MET A 20 10.21 -24.79 33.38
CA MET A 20 9.91 -25.43 32.11
C MET A 20 8.42 -25.33 31.74
N SER A 21 7.50 -25.44 32.70
CA SER A 21 6.08 -25.26 32.47
C SER A 21 5.73 -23.81 32.11
N ALA A 22 6.38 -22.81 32.75
CA ALA A 22 6.21 -21.39 32.40
C ALA A 22 6.72 -21.08 31.00
N LEU A 23 7.89 -21.59 30.62
CA LEU A 23 8.43 -21.45 29.26
C LEU A 23 7.55 -22.12 28.21
N GLY A 24 6.99 -23.29 28.50
CA GLY A 24 6.03 -23.98 27.64
C GLY A 24 4.75 -23.18 27.43
N ALA A 25 4.22 -22.55 28.49
CA ALA A 25 3.05 -21.68 28.40
C ALA A 25 3.32 -20.42 27.58
N ILE A 26 4.47 -19.77 27.80
CA ILE A 26 4.89 -18.60 27.02
C ILE A 26 5.04 -18.96 25.54
N TYR A 27 5.68 -20.08 25.22
CA TYR A 27 5.83 -20.56 23.84
C TYR A 27 4.47 -20.85 23.19
N ALA A 28 3.55 -21.49 23.90
CA ALA A 28 2.21 -21.80 23.38
C ALA A 28 1.38 -20.52 23.12
N VAL A 29 1.47 -19.53 24.03
CA VAL A 29 0.80 -18.23 23.85
C VAL A 29 1.42 -17.44 22.69
N SER A 30 2.75 -17.39 22.58
CA SER A 30 3.45 -16.73 21.48
C SER A 30 3.09 -17.36 20.13
N ASN A 31 3.09 -18.68 20.02
CA ASN A 31 2.68 -19.38 18.79
C ASN A 31 1.21 -19.15 18.44
N ARG A 32 0.34 -19.04 19.44
CA ARG A 32 -1.08 -18.75 19.23
C ARG A 32 -1.28 -17.32 18.74
N ILE A 33 -0.53 -16.35 19.28
CA ILE A 33 -0.55 -14.94 18.83
C ILE A 33 -0.01 -14.83 17.40
N ILE A 34 1.10 -15.50 17.08
CA ILE A 34 1.69 -15.49 15.72
C ILE A 34 0.72 -16.10 14.71
N LYS A 35 0.09 -17.23 15.02
CA LYS A 35 -0.93 -17.86 14.15
C LYS A 35 -2.18 -16.99 14.00
N HIS A 36 -2.61 -16.34 15.08
CA HIS A 36 -3.79 -15.46 15.04
C HIS A 36 -3.53 -14.19 14.21
N ASN A 37 -2.35 -13.57 14.38
CA ASN A 37 -1.96 -12.40 13.59
C ASN A 37 -1.73 -12.77 12.11
N GLY A 38 -1.17 -13.95 11.81
CA GLY A 38 -1.05 -14.46 10.45
C GLY A 38 -2.43 -14.72 9.79
N ALA A 39 -3.42 -15.19 10.56
CA ALA A 39 -4.78 -15.38 10.06
C ALA A 39 -5.51 -14.05 9.77
N LEU A 40 -5.23 -12.99 10.53
CA LEU A 40 -5.78 -11.65 10.28
C LEU A 40 -5.22 -11.00 9.00
N LEU A 41 -3.96 -11.33 8.63
CA LEU A 41 -3.34 -10.86 7.39
C LEU A 41 -3.86 -11.61 6.14
N ASN A 42 -4.52 -12.75 6.31
CA ASN A 42 -5.09 -13.58 5.24
C ASN A 42 -6.61 -13.49 5.12
N LEU A 43 -7.24 -12.48 5.71
CA LEU A 43 -8.65 -12.21 5.42
C LEU A 43 -8.77 -11.80 3.95
N PRO A 44 -9.70 -12.43 3.17
CA PRO A 44 -9.91 -12.01 1.80
C PRO A 44 -10.28 -10.53 1.77
N PRO A 45 -9.80 -9.76 0.80
CA PRO A 45 -10.17 -8.36 0.66
C PRO A 45 -11.70 -8.26 0.59
N ARG A 46 -12.28 -7.26 1.27
CA ARG A 46 -13.70 -6.95 1.11
C ARG A 46 -13.89 -6.44 -0.31
N VAL A 47 -14.58 -7.23 -1.13
CA VAL A 47 -14.85 -6.92 -2.53
C VAL A 47 -16.28 -6.47 -2.72
N GLU A 48 -16.48 -5.48 -3.57
CA GLU A 48 -17.78 -4.90 -3.91
C GLU A 48 -17.80 -4.53 -5.40
N ALA A 49 -18.93 -4.74 -6.05
CA ALA A 49 -19.11 -4.31 -7.44
C ALA A 49 -19.47 -2.83 -7.49
N VAL A 50 -18.81 -2.08 -8.37
CA VAL A 50 -18.99 -0.64 -8.57
C VAL A 50 -19.51 -0.39 -9.98
N ALA A 51 -20.65 0.26 -10.09
CA ALA A 51 -21.12 0.81 -11.36
C ALA A 51 -20.31 2.07 -11.72
N ASP A 52 -20.30 2.44 -12.99
CA ASP A 52 -19.63 3.66 -13.51
C ASP A 52 -18.15 3.79 -13.10
N TRP A 53 -17.49 2.65 -12.87
CA TRP A 53 -16.12 2.54 -12.39
C TRP A 53 -15.09 3.23 -13.31
N GLU A 54 -15.40 3.34 -14.60
CA GLU A 54 -14.56 3.98 -15.62
C GLU A 54 -14.22 5.42 -15.25
N THR A 55 -15.17 6.13 -14.63
CA THR A 55 -15.00 7.53 -14.24
C THR A 55 -13.82 7.76 -13.31
N TYR A 56 -13.55 6.79 -12.42
CA TYR A 56 -12.42 6.85 -11.49
C TYR A 56 -11.06 6.66 -12.16
N GLY A 57 -11.03 6.05 -13.36
CA GLY A 57 -9.82 5.80 -14.14
C GLY A 57 -9.49 6.90 -15.16
N LEU A 58 -10.34 7.92 -15.31
CA LEU A 58 -10.14 9.03 -16.26
C LEU A 58 -9.11 10.05 -15.76
N GLU A 59 -9.04 10.23 -14.46
CA GLU A 59 -8.10 11.14 -13.80
C GLU A 59 -7.04 10.37 -13.02
N GLY A 60 -5.99 11.08 -12.59
CA GLY A 60 -4.84 10.52 -11.88
C GLY A 60 -3.69 10.14 -12.81
N HIS A 61 -2.72 9.44 -12.26
CA HIS A 61 -1.48 9.11 -12.99
C HIS A 61 -1.49 7.68 -13.51
N ARG A 62 -1.61 7.56 -14.82
CA ARG A 62 -1.64 6.27 -15.50
C ARG A 62 -0.23 5.72 -15.72
N MET A 63 0.00 4.51 -15.24
CA MET A 63 1.20 3.70 -15.46
C MET A 63 0.80 2.47 -16.28
N GLY A 64 1.24 2.39 -17.54
CA GLY A 64 0.88 1.33 -18.48
C GLY A 64 0.12 1.84 -19.70
N PRO A 65 -0.34 0.95 -20.59
CA PRO A 65 -0.93 1.33 -21.86
C PRO A 65 -2.27 2.07 -21.68
N SER A 66 -2.53 3.06 -22.56
CA SER A 66 -3.78 3.82 -22.55
C SER A 66 -5.00 2.96 -22.93
N ASN A 67 -4.79 1.93 -23.77
CA ASN A 67 -5.80 0.98 -24.24
C ASN A 67 -5.82 -0.33 -23.45
N ALA A 68 -5.34 -0.34 -22.21
CA ALA A 68 -5.37 -1.52 -21.35
C ALA A 68 -6.79 -2.07 -21.19
N LEU A 69 -6.92 -3.40 -21.26
CA LEU A 69 -8.19 -4.10 -21.06
C LEU A 69 -8.66 -4.06 -19.60
N VAL A 70 -7.71 -4.04 -18.67
CA VAL A 70 -7.97 -3.92 -17.24
C VAL A 70 -7.29 -2.67 -16.72
N THR A 71 -8.06 -1.81 -16.07
CA THR A 71 -7.56 -0.65 -15.33
C THR A 71 -7.68 -0.91 -13.84
N ILE A 72 -6.57 -0.78 -13.11
CA ILE A 72 -6.54 -0.83 -11.66
C ILE A 72 -6.37 0.60 -11.15
N VAL A 73 -7.44 1.20 -10.61
CA VAL A 73 -7.32 2.48 -9.91
C VAL A 73 -6.85 2.20 -8.48
N ASN A 74 -5.77 2.84 -8.05
CA ASN A 74 -5.17 2.67 -6.73
C ASN A 74 -5.26 3.98 -5.94
N PHE A 75 -6.19 4.07 -5.01
CA PHE A 75 -6.26 5.15 -4.03
C PHE A 75 -5.27 4.88 -2.90
N SER A 76 -4.29 5.77 -2.73
CA SER A 76 -3.08 5.48 -1.97
C SER A 76 -2.53 6.69 -1.21
N ASP A 77 -1.82 6.41 -0.11
CA ASP A 77 -1.12 7.39 0.72
C ASP A 77 0.36 6.99 0.84
N PHE A 78 1.28 7.90 0.56
CA PHE A 78 2.72 7.66 0.64
C PHE A 78 3.25 7.45 2.06
N THR A 79 2.43 7.73 3.08
CA THR A 79 2.75 7.49 4.48
C THR A 79 2.10 6.22 5.05
N CYS A 80 1.37 5.48 4.22
CA CYS A 80 0.69 4.25 4.62
C CYS A 80 1.59 3.02 4.37
N PRO A 81 1.94 2.23 5.40
CA PRO A 81 2.77 1.04 5.24
C PRO A 81 2.17 -0.03 4.32
N PHE A 82 0.84 -0.17 4.32
CA PHE A 82 0.15 -1.10 3.43
C PHE A 82 0.20 -0.64 1.96
N CYS A 83 0.20 0.69 1.71
CA CYS A 83 0.41 1.24 0.36
C CYS A 83 1.83 0.99 -0.13
N GLN A 84 2.83 1.15 0.74
CA GLN A 84 4.21 0.81 0.44
C GLN A 84 4.34 -0.68 0.04
N THR A 85 3.67 -1.58 0.76
CA THR A 85 3.65 -3.02 0.45
C THR A 85 2.86 -3.32 -0.84
N GLN A 86 1.81 -2.55 -1.14
CA GLN A 86 0.99 -2.71 -2.35
C GLN A 86 1.71 -2.30 -3.63
N ALA A 87 2.55 -1.27 -3.59
CA ALA A 87 3.22 -0.72 -4.78
C ALA A 87 4.04 -1.77 -5.58
N PRO A 88 4.91 -2.60 -4.97
CA PRO A 88 5.62 -3.66 -5.70
C PRO A 88 4.67 -4.75 -6.24
N VAL A 89 3.54 -5.05 -5.59
CA VAL A 89 2.54 -6.00 -6.09
C VAL A 89 1.91 -5.48 -7.38
N LEU A 90 1.48 -4.22 -7.41
CA LEU A 90 0.92 -3.56 -8.59
C LEU A 90 1.92 -3.54 -9.76
N ARG A 91 3.20 -3.24 -9.48
CA ARG A 91 4.26 -3.27 -10.47
C ARG A 91 4.47 -4.69 -11.03
N THR A 92 4.38 -5.72 -10.19
CA THR A 92 4.52 -7.11 -10.61
C THR A 92 3.34 -7.53 -11.49
N VAL A 93 2.11 -7.20 -11.12
CA VAL A 93 0.91 -7.47 -11.92
C VAL A 93 0.98 -6.75 -13.28
N ARG A 94 1.39 -5.49 -13.34
CA ARG A 94 1.60 -4.78 -14.60
C ARG A 94 2.57 -5.52 -15.54
N ARG A 95 3.66 -6.08 -14.99
CA ARG A 95 4.63 -6.85 -15.77
C ARG A 95 4.10 -8.22 -16.18
N GLN A 96 3.39 -8.90 -15.27
CA GLN A 96 2.81 -10.23 -15.52
C GLN A 96 1.74 -10.21 -16.63
N PHE A 97 0.95 -9.14 -16.69
CA PHE A 97 -0.08 -8.91 -17.70
C PHE A 97 0.30 -7.74 -18.63
N ALA A 98 1.55 -7.75 -19.10
CA ALA A 98 2.09 -6.67 -19.93
C ALA A 98 1.20 -6.40 -21.16
N GLY A 99 0.92 -5.13 -21.44
CA GLY A 99 0.05 -4.71 -22.52
C GLY A 99 -1.46 -4.79 -22.22
N GLN A 100 -1.88 -5.50 -21.18
CA GLN A 100 -3.30 -5.71 -20.85
C GLN A 100 -3.75 -4.96 -19.60
N VAL A 101 -2.82 -4.58 -18.71
CA VAL A 101 -3.11 -3.93 -17.43
C VAL A 101 -2.45 -2.57 -17.36
N ALA A 102 -3.23 -1.56 -16.98
CA ALA A 102 -2.73 -0.26 -16.53
C ALA A 102 -3.10 -0.04 -15.05
N VAL A 103 -2.23 0.66 -14.32
CA VAL A 103 -2.51 1.16 -12.97
C VAL A 103 -2.70 2.67 -13.06
N VAL A 104 -3.77 3.19 -12.48
CA VAL A 104 -4.03 4.62 -12.31
C VAL A 104 -3.87 4.94 -10.83
N PHE A 105 -2.86 5.71 -10.50
CA PHE A 105 -2.64 6.17 -9.13
C PHE A 105 -3.52 7.38 -8.84
N ARG A 106 -4.21 7.36 -7.69
CA ARG A 106 -5.00 8.47 -7.16
C ARG A 106 -4.60 8.74 -5.71
N HIS A 107 -4.56 9.99 -5.33
CA HIS A 107 -4.17 10.42 -3.99
C HIS A 107 -5.28 10.20 -2.97
N GLN A 108 -4.91 9.61 -1.82
CA GLN A 108 -5.78 9.53 -0.65
C GLN A 108 -4.97 9.73 0.64
N PRO A 109 -4.27 10.88 0.79
CA PRO A 109 -3.54 11.16 2.03
C PRO A 109 -4.51 11.28 3.20
N SER A 110 -4.10 10.78 4.37
CA SER A 110 -4.87 10.98 5.60
C SER A 110 -5.01 12.48 5.90
N GLN A 111 -6.23 12.93 6.18
CA GLN A 111 -6.51 14.34 6.50
C GLN A 111 -5.72 14.87 7.71
N ARG A 112 -5.24 13.98 8.59
CA ARG A 112 -4.47 14.33 9.80
C ARG A 112 -2.96 14.26 9.58
N ASN A 113 -2.51 13.88 8.38
CA ASN A 113 -1.10 13.69 8.08
C ASN A 113 -0.63 14.68 7.02
N GLU A 114 -0.09 15.82 7.47
CA GLU A 114 0.43 16.85 6.57
C GLU A 114 1.60 16.33 5.71
N VAL A 115 2.42 15.40 6.22
CA VAL A 115 3.53 14.81 5.45
C VAL A 115 3.00 14.02 4.26
N GLY A 116 1.92 13.24 4.42
CA GLY A 116 1.26 12.54 3.32
C GLY A 116 0.72 13.50 2.26
N ARG A 117 0.12 14.62 2.70
CA ARG A 117 -0.38 15.66 1.80
C ARG A 117 0.76 16.34 1.04
N GLN A 118 1.87 16.67 1.71
CA GLN A 118 3.06 17.24 1.07
C GLN A 118 3.70 16.27 0.06
N ALA A 119 3.72 14.97 0.37
CA ALA A 119 4.20 13.94 -0.55
C ALA A 119 3.32 13.86 -1.82
N ALA A 120 1.99 13.96 -1.67
CA ALA A 120 1.05 14.03 -2.79
C ALA A 120 1.30 15.26 -3.68
N ILE A 121 1.47 16.44 -3.07
CA ILE A 121 1.81 17.68 -3.79
C ILE A 121 3.17 17.54 -4.52
N ALA A 122 4.15 16.93 -3.86
CA ALA A 122 5.49 16.76 -4.42
C ALA A 122 5.49 15.85 -5.66
N VAL A 123 4.76 14.72 -5.64
CA VAL A 123 4.68 13.85 -6.81
C VAL A 123 3.87 14.47 -7.96
N GLU A 124 2.87 15.29 -7.67
CA GLU A 124 2.18 16.08 -8.70
C GLU A 124 3.15 17.05 -9.40
N CYS A 125 4.04 17.70 -8.64
CA CYS A 125 5.07 18.54 -9.22
C CYS A 125 6.11 17.76 -10.02
N ALA A 126 6.47 16.54 -9.60
CA ALA A 126 7.31 15.66 -10.38
C ALA A 126 6.62 15.17 -11.67
N ALA A 127 5.30 14.96 -11.63
CA ALA A 127 4.49 14.61 -12.80
C ALA A 127 4.52 15.70 -13.88
N ARG A 128 4.50 16.98 -13.49
CA ARG A 128 4.67 18.12 -14.43
C ARG A 128 6.05 18.11 -15.14
N ALA A 129 7.05 17.46 -14.51
CA ALA A 129 8.38 17.24 -15.09
C ALA A 129 8.54 15.85 -15.72
N GLU A 130 7.45 15.16 -16.04
CA GLU A 130 7.39 13.81 -16.62
C GLU A 130 8.10 12.73 -15.77
N ALA A 131 8.26 12.97 -14.46
CA ALA A 131 8.98 12.13 -13.52
C ALA A 131 8.04 11.48 -12.47
N PHE A 132 6.74 11.29 -12.80
CA PHE A 132 5.77 10.71 -11.85
C PHE A 132 6.22 9.36 -11.31
N GLU A 133 6.41 8.36 -12.17
CA GLU A 133 6.67 6.97 -11.75
C GLU A 133 7.99 6.83 -10.97
N PRO A 134 9.13 7.40 -11.40
CA PRO A 134 10.35 7.36 -10.60
C PRO A 134 10.22 8.10 -9.26
N TYR A 135 9.53 9.24 -9.21
CA TYR A 135 9.32 9.97 -7.96
C TYR A 135 8.40 9.21 -7.00
N HIS A 136 7.29 8.66 -7.50
CA HIS A 136 6.37 7.78 -6.76
C HIS A 136 7.13 6.62 -6.09
N ASP A 137 7.97 5.94 -6.84
CA ASP A 137 8.75 4.81 -6.32
C ASP A 137 9.74 5.23 -5.24
N LEU A 138 10.34 6.42 -5.39
CA LEU A 138 11.25 6.99 -4.39
C LEU A 138 10.52 7.41 -3.11
N LEU A 139 9.31 7.96 -3.21
CA LEU A 139 8.51 8.30 -2.02
C LEU A 139 8.26 7.06 -1.16
N PHE A 140 7.84 5.94 -1.74
CA PHE A 140 7.67 4.70 -1.00
C PHE A 140 8.99 4.11 -0.49
N ARG A 141 10.09 4.26 -1.23
CA ARG A 141 11.42 3.82 -0.77
C ARG A 141 11.92 4.63 0.42
N HIS A 142 11.62 5.92 0.44
CA HIS A 142 12.03 6.86 1.49
C HIS A 142 10.95 7.11 2.54
N MET A 143 9.91 6.27 2.64
CA MET A 143 8.76 6.49 3.51
C MET A 143 9.14 6.88 4.94
N ASP A 144 10.12 6.20 5.53
CA ASP A 144 10.57 6.46 6.91
C ASP A 144 11.26 7.83 7.11
N SER A 145 11.66 8.48 6.02
CA SER A 145 12.33 9.80 6.04
C SER A 145 11.50 10.91 5.41
N LEU A 146 10.25 10.63 5.02
CA LEU A 146 9.36 11.66 4.50
C LEU A 146 9.14 12.76 5.54
N GLY A 147 9.16 14.01 5.08
CA GLY A 147 9.08 15.19 5.94
C GLY A 147 10.41 15.64 6.55
N THR A 148 11.44 14.79 6.59
CA THR A 148 12.81 15.14 6.98
C THR A 148 13.75 15.23 5.79
N LYS A 149 13.65 14.29 4.84
CA LYS A 149 14.36 14.37 3.55
C LYS A 149 13.71 15.45 2.67
N SER A 150 14.52 16.29 2.06
CA SER A 150 14.03 17.35 1.17
C SER A 150 13.29 16.80 -0.04
N TRP A 151 12.09 17.31 -0.32
CA TRP A 151 11.31 16.97 -1.52
C TRP A 151 12.10 17.24 -2.81
N THR A 152 12.87 18.34 -2.82
CA THR A 152 13.76 18.70 -3.94
C THR A 152 14.90 17.69 -4.13
N SER A 153 15.43 17.13 -3.03
CA SER A 153 16.46 16.08 -3.11
C SER A 153 15.89 14.79 -3.73
N ILE A 154 14.66 14.43 -3.35
CA ILE A 154 13.96 13.27 -3.97
C ILE A 154 13.65 13.55 -5.45
N ALA A 155 13.30 14.80 -5.81
CA ALA A 155 13.05 15.19 -7.19
C ALA A 155 14.33 15.06 -8.06
N HIS A 156 15.45 15.50 -7.56
CA HIS A 156 16.74 15.32 -8.23
C HIS A 156 17.08 13.80 -8.41
N GLU A 157 16.87 13.01 -7.35
CA GLU A 157 17.07 11.53 -7.40
C GLU A 157 16.12 10.87 -8.42
N ALA A 158 14.91 11.42 -8.61
CA ALA A 158 13.94 10.97 -9.60
C ALA A 158 14.25 11.41 -11.04
N GLY A 159 15.28 12.22 -11.24
CA GLY A 159 15.67 12.73 -12.55
C GLY A 159 15.02 14.06 -12.96
N VAL A 160 14.36 14.77 -12.03
CA VAL A 160 13.82 16.12 -12.29
C VAL A 160 15.00 17.08 -12.47
N ALA A 161 15.20 17.57 -13.70
CA ALA A 161 16.33 18.43 -14.05
C ALA A 161 16.19 19.84 -13.46
N ASP A 162 15.01 20.46 -13.56
CA ASP A 162 14.74 21.80 -13.02
C ASP A 162 14.11 21.74 -11.62
N THR A 163 14.96 21.62 -10.62
CA THR A 163 14.54 21.61 -9.22
C THR A 163 14.05 22.99 -8.72
N THR A 164 14.31 24.07 -9.47
CA THR A 164 13.79 25.40 -9.14
C THR A 164 12.32 25.50 -9.56
N ALA A 165 11.99 25.07 -10.79
CA ALA A 165 10.61 24.95 -11.24
C ALA A 165 9.80 23.98 -10.33
N PHE A 166 10.40 22.86 -9.91
CA PHE A 166 9.80 21.96 -8.95
C PHE A 166 9.43 22.64 -7.62
N ARG A 167 10.34 23.44 -7.03
CA ARG A 167 10.05 24.18 -5.79
C ARG A 167 8.96 25.23 -5.98
N THR A 168 8.94 25.93 -7.10
CA THR A 168 7.89 26.89 -7.44
C THR A 168 6.54 26.19 -7.53
N CYS A 169 6.49 25.04 -8.20
CA CYS A 169 5.29 24.18 -8.30
C CYS A 169 4.77 23.76 -6.93
N MET A 170 5.62 23.38 -5.99
CA MET A 170 5.22 23.01 -4.62
C MET A 170 4.44 24.12 -3.88
N GLY A 171 4.64 25.39 -4.27
CA GLY A 171 3.92 26.55 -3.75
C GLY A 171 2.64 26.90 -4.51
N ASP A 172 2.38 26.26 -5.65
CA ASP A 172 1.21 26.54 -6.50
C ASP A 172 -0.07 25.95 -5.88
N PRO A 173 -1.07 26.76 -5.52
CA PRO A 173 -2.31 26.27 -4.92
C PRO A 173 -3.08 25.32 -5.85
N THR A 174 -2.96 25.44 -7.17
CA THR A 174 -3.67 24.58 -8.13
C THR A 174 -3.26 23.11 -8.05
N ILE A 175 -2.07 22.83 -7.53
CA ILE A 175 -1.62 21.46 -7.28
C ILE A 175 -2.43 20.80 -6.17
N ARG A 176 -2.81 21.58 -5.15
CA ARG A 176 -3.65 21.08 -4.05
C ARG A 176 -5.03 20.64 -4.55
N ASP A 177 -5.57 21.36 -5.54
CA ASP A 177 -6.87 21.03 -6.13
C ASP A 177 -6.87 19.65 -6.79
N ALA A 178 -5.74 19.21 -7.39
CA ALA A 178 -5.61 17.87 -7.95
C ALA A 178 -5.70 16.79 -6.84
N VAL A 179 -4.96 16.99 -5.74
CA VAL A 179 -5.02 16.10 -4.58
C VAL A 179 -6.42 16.08 -3.96
N ASP A 180 -7.07 17.24 -3.85
CA ASP A 180 -8.41 17.36 -3.26
C ASP A 180 -9.49 16.68 -4.12
N ARG A 181 -9.39 16.75 -5.47
CA ARG A 181 -10.27 15.99 -6.37
C ARG A 181 -10.12 14.49 -6.19
N ASP A 182 -8.91 14.01 -6.01
CA ASP A 182 -8.64 12.59 -5.75
C ASP A 182 -9.23 12.14 -4.42
N VAL A 183 -9.08 12.94 -3.36
CA VAL A 183 -9.67 12.68 -2.04
C VAL A 183 -11.20 12.67 -2.13
N ALA A 184 -11.80 13.58 -2.87
CA ALA A 184 -13.25 13.61 -3.09
C ALA A 184 -13.72 12.33 -3.81
N ALA A 185 -13.06 11.94 -4.90
CA ALA A 185 -13.37 10.71 -5.63
C ALA A 185 -13.19 9.45 -4.75
N ALA A 186 -12.17 9.40 -3.89
CA ALA A 186 -12.01 8.33 -2.92
C ALA A 186 -13.19 8.25 -1.94
N SER A 187 -13.66 9.41 -1.48
CA SER A 187 -14.83 9.50 -0.59
C SER A 187 -16.12 9.04 -1.29
N GLU A 188 -16.36 9.45 -2.53
CA GLU A 188 -17.50 9.04 -3.35
C GLU A 188 -17.50 7.53 -3.60
N LEU A 189 -16.33 6.95 -3.89
CA LEU A 189 -16.16 5.51 -4.04
C LEU A 189 -16.39 4.74 -2.72
N GLY A 190 -16.38 5.41 -1.57
CA GLY A 190 -16.38 4.75 -0.26
C GLY A 190 -15.04 4.07 0.05
N ALA A 191 -13.94 4.62 -0.43
CA ALA A 191 -12.59 4.17 -0.12
C ALA A 191 -12.19 4.65 1.28
N VAL A 192 -12.62 3.92 2.30
CA VAL A 192 -12.46 4.30 3.73
C VAL A 192 -11.09 3.93 4.32
N VAL A 193 -10.28 3.20 3.58
CA VAL A 193 -8.92 2.78 3.97
C VAL A 193 -7.97 2.89 2.78
N THR A 194 -6.67 2.95 3.06
CA THR A 194 -5.62 2.85 2.04
C THR A 194 -4.75 1.61 2.25
N PRO A 195 -4.35 0.94 1.16
CA PRO A 195 -4.79 1.17 -0.20
C PRO A 195 -6.25 0.76 -0.43
N THR A 196 -6.94 1.39 -1.37
CA THR A 196 -8.17 0.87 -1.97
C THR A 196 -7.94 0.67 -3.46
N LEU A 197 -8.18 -0.52 -3.96
CA LEU A 197 -8.06 -0.86 -5.37
C LEU A 197 -9.42 -0.95 -6.03
N LEU A 198 -9.54 -0.42 -7.24
CA LEU A 198 -10.68 -0.63 -8.10
C LEU A 198 -10.19 -1.31 -9.39
N ILE A 199 -10.39 -2.62 -9.50
CA ILE A 199 -9.97 -3.46 -10.62
C ILE A 199 -11.15 -3.56 -11.59
N ASN A 200 -11.18 -2.72 -12.63
CA ASN A 200 -12.38 -2.44 -13.40
C ASN A 200 -13.53 -2.17 -12.42
N ASN A 201 -14.61 -2.95 -12.45
CA ASN A 201 -15.78 -2.78 -11.60
C ASN A 201 -15.67 -3.44 -10.20
N ILE A 202 -14.52 -3.98 -9.82
CA ILE A 202 -14.34 -4.66 -8.52
C ILE A 202 -13.55 -3.77 -7.58
N LYS A 203 -14.18 -3.28 -6.52
CA LYS A 203 -13.54 -2.55 -5.43
C LYS A 203 -13.02 -3.52 -4.38
N ALA A 204 -11.74 -3.41 -4.01
CA ALA A 204 -11.09 -4.15 -2.94
C ALA A 204 -10.51 -3.18 -1.91
N LEU A 205 -10.93 -3.32 -0.65
CA LEU A 205 -10.50 -2.47 0.46
C LEU A 205 -9.30 -3.07 1.18
N GLY A 206 -8.25 -2.29 1.36
CA GLY A 206 -7.03 -2.69 2.03
C GLY A 206 -6.04 -3.40 1.09
N TYR A 207 -4.97 -3.92 1.69
CA TYR A 207 -3.92 -4.63 0.96
C TYR A 207 -4.48 -5.87 0.24
N THR A 208 -4.09 -6.01 -1.02
CA THR A 208 -4.43 -7.17 -1.86
C THR A 208 -3.13 -7.84 -2.31
N ASP A 209 -2.93 -9.09 -1.94
CA ASP A 209 -1.74 -9.86 -2.31
C ASP A 209 -1.68 -10.16 -3.81
N LEU A 210 -0.53 -10.66 -4.28
CA LEU A 210 -0.27 -10.90 -5.70
C LEU A 210 -1.22 -11.93 -6.32
N ASP A 211 -1.52 -13.01 -5.59
CA ASP A 211 -2.35 -14.10 -6.09
C ASP A 211 -3.81 -13.64 -6.23
N SER A 212 -4.34 -12.99 -5.20
CA SER A 212 -5.68 -12.40 -5.21
C SER A 212 -5.83 -11.35 -6.31
N LEU A 213 -4.86 -10.44 -6.44
CA LEU A 213 -4.90 -9.41 -7.48
C LEU A 213 -4.81 -10.00 -8.89
N SER A 214 -3.94 -11.01 -9.09
CA SER A 214 -3.84 -11.73 -10.37
C SER A 214 -5.12 -12.48 -10.72
N MET A 215 -5.81 -13.03 -9.73
CA MET A 215 -7.13 -13.68 -9.91
C MET A 215 -8.18 -12.64 -10.37
N PHE A 216 -8.26 -11.48 -9.74
CA PHE A 216 -9.19 -10.41 -10.15
C PHE A 216 -8.90 -9.91 -11.57
N VAL A 217 -7.63 -9.74 -11.94
CA VAL A 217 -7.25 -9.33 -13.28
C VAL A 217 -7.67 -10.37 -14.32
N ARG A 218 -7.45 -11.67 -14.08
CA ARG A 218 -7.87 -12.73 -14.99
C ARG A 218 -9.39 -12.75 -15.16
N ALA A 219 -10.15 -12.68 -14.07
CA ALA A 219 -11.61 -12.60 -14.12
C ALA A 219 -12.10 -11.40 -14.94
N ALA A 220 -11.45 -10.22 -14.78
CA ALA A 220 -11.78 -9.03 -15.55
C ALA A 220 -11.45 -9.18 -17.05
N LEU A 221 -10.38 -9.89 -17.42
CA LEU A 221 -10.03 -10.19 -18.81
C LEU A 221 -11.03 -11.15 -19.45
N GLU A 222 -11.42 -12.20 -18.72
CA GLU A 222 -12.40 -13.21 -19.17
C GLU A 222 -13.79 -12.59 -19.41
N SER A 223 -14.25 -11.71 -18.52
CA SER A 223 -15.56 -11.06 -18.66
C SER A 223 -15.66 -10.20 -19.94
N ARG A 224 -14.55 -9.58 -20.39
CA ARG A 224 -14.52 -8.83 -21.64
C ARG A 224 -14.51 -9.68 -22.89
N SER A 225 -13.92 -10.87 -22.84
CA SER A 225 -13.90 -11.80 -23.99
C SER A 225 -15.28 -12.40 -24.32
N VAL A 226 -16.20 -12.40 -23.34
CA VAL A 226 -17.59 -12.90 -23.52
C VAL A 226 -18.52 -11.79 -24.05
N SER A 227 -18.13 -10.52 -23.97
CA SER A 227 -18.94 -9.35 -24.35
C SER A 227 -18.65 -8.84 -25.77
N GLN A 228 -17.72 -9.46 -26.50
CA GLN A 228 -17.38 -9.21 -27.92
C GLN A 228 -17.89 -10.35 -28.80
#